data_794454b30fece15c3efa0558bb8c4a61
#
_entry.id   794454b30fece15c3efa0558bb8c4a61
#
_cell.length_a   1.000
_cell.length_b   1.000
_cell.length_c   1.000
_cell.angle_alpha   90.00
_cell.angle_beta   90.00
_cell.angle_gamma   90.00
#
_symmetry.space_group_name_H-M   'P 1'
#
loop_
_entity.id
_entity.type
_entity.pdbx_description
1 polymer ?
#
loop_
_entity_poly.entity_id
_entity_poly.type
_entity_poly.pdbx_seq_one_letter_code
_entity_poly.pdbx_strand_id
1 'polypeptide(L)'
;MSKRIKIIFIIILLIATKTSLNAQRIALTTNLVEDALVTPNIGVDIVVADNQSVTFDASYAPYKLSQQFYNKCMTFRAGYKYWFNQALYAHYIGVDAVVNSSDVKMGKHGGRDEYIALGVGYGYSFIIGKKLNLVPSIGVGLAFGQSYEGHDHMIEPGKGVQAVATRGVKPVVTRLGLTLQYVLK
;
A
#
# COMPACT_ATOMS: atom_id res chain seq x y z
N MET A 1 -8.19 -25.38 -15.21
CA MET A 1 -8.04 -24.95 -13.82
C MET A 1 -7.92 -26.20 -12.93
N SER A 2 -6.80 -26.36 -12.23
CA SER A 2 -6.51 -27.55 -11.41
C SER A 2 -7.58 -27.74 -10.32
N LYS A 3 -7.91 -29.01 -9.99
CA LYS A 3 -8.85 -29.35 -8.89
C LYS A 3 -8.49 -28.65 -7.59
N ARG A 4 -7.19 -28.49 -7.30
CA ARG A 4 -6.68 -27.79 -6.10
C ARG A 4 -7.07 -26.30 -6.08
N ILE A 5 -7.02 -25.61 -7.22
CA ILE A 5 -7.41 -24.20 -7.33
C ILE A 5 -8.92 -24.03 -7.09
N LYS A 6 -9.75 -24.94 -7.60
CA LYS A 6 -11.20 -24.94 -7.34
C LYS A 6 -11.52 -25.12 -5.86
N ILE A 7 -10.81 -26.03 -5.18
CA ILE A 7 -11.01 -26.27 -3.74
C ILE A 7 -10.62 -25.04 -2.93
N ILE A 8 -9.48 -24.39 -3.24
CA ILE A 8 -9.05 -23.16 -2.57
C ILE A 8 -10.07 -22.03 -2.79
N PHE A 9 -10.59 -21.89 -4.00
CA PHE A 9 -11.61 -20.89 -4.32
C PHE A 9 -12.93 -21.14 -3.57
N ILE A 10 -13.36 -22.41 -3.44
CA ILE A 10 -14.54 -22.80 -2.67
C ILE A 10 -14.34 -22.54 -1.18
N ILE A 11 -13.14 -22.82 -0.63
CA ILE A 11 -12.82 -22.56 0.78
C ILE A 11 -12.85 -21.03 1.06
N ILE A 12 -12.27 -20.22 0.18
CA ILE A 12 -12.32 -18.77 0.27
C ILE A 12 -13.76 -18.26 0.20
N LEU A 13 -14.57 -18.81 -0.69
CA LEU A 13 -15.99 -18.45 -0.82
C LEU A 13 -16.79 -18.84 0.42
N LEU A 14 -16.53 -20.02 1.01
CA LEU A 14 -17.19 -20.50 2.23
C LEU A 14 -16.77 -19.66 3.48
N ILE A 15 -15.54 -19.18 3.54
CA ILE A 15 -15.09 -18.27 4.60
C ILE A 15 -15.79 -16.90 4.45
N ALA A 16 -15.96 -16.41 3.22
CA ALA A 16 -16.64 -15.15 2.94
C ALA A 16 -18.15 -15.17 3.33
N THR A 17 -18.81 -16.34 3.34
CA THR A 17 -20.23 -16.43 3.66
C THR A 17 -20.55 -16.48 5.17
N LYS A 18 -19.55 -16.62 6.04
CA LYS A 18 -19.73 -16.67 7.50
C LYS A 18 -19.79 -15.28 8.16
N THR A 19 -19.56 -14.20 7.41
CA THR A 19 -19.71 -12.86 7.98
C THR A 19 -21.18 -12.51 8.10
N SER A 20 -21.69 -12.51 9.33
CA SER A 20 -22.99 -11.93 9.63
C SER A 20 -23.06 -10.51 9.07
N LEU A 21 -24.03 -10.24 8.23
CA LEU A 21 -24.30 -8.94 7.59
C LEU A 21 -24.76 -7.85 8.60
N ASN A 22 -24.18 -7.84 9.78
CA ASN A 22 -24.37 -6.74 10.73
C ASN A 22 -23.59 -5.54 10.23
N ALA A 23 -24.31 -4.68 9.47
CA ALA A 23 -23.90 -3.32 9.09
C ALA A 23 -22.39 -3.17 8.84
N GLN A 24 -21.87 -3.77 7.76
CA GLN A 24 -20.49 -3.58 7.36
C GLN A 24 -20.23 -2.08 7.19
N ARG A 25 -19.43 -1.51 8.08
CA ARG A 25 -18.97 -0.13 7.93
C ARG A 25 -17.86 -0.12 6.90
N ILE A 26 -18.00 0.76 5.91
CA ILE A 26 -17.04 0.97 4.85
C ILE A 26 -16.56 2.41 4.96
N ALA A 27 -15.27 2.60 4.88
CA ALA A 27 -14.69 3.93 4.79
C ALA A 27 -13.81 4.05 3.55
N LEU A 28 -13.93 5.19 2.85
CA LEU A 28 -13.00 5.59 1.80
C LEU A 28 -11.81 6.28 2.44
N THR A 29 -10.62 6.04 1.89
CA THR A 29 -9.37 6.57 2.43
C THR A 29 -8.53 7.22 1.35
N THR A 30 -7.77 8.28 1.74
CA THR A 30 -6.66 8.84 0.98
C THR A 30 -5.51 9.15 1.93
N ASN A 31 -4.28 8.96 1.50
CA ASN A 31 -3.09 9.24 2.27
C ASN A 31 -2.51 10.61 1.91
N LEU A 32 -2.70 11.58 2.78
CA LEU A 32 -2.28 12.96 2.55
C LEU A 32 -0.76 13.10 2.37
N VAL A 33 0.06 12.20 2.92
CA VAL A 33 1.51 12.20 2.71
C VAL A 33 1.84 11.82 1.27
N GLU A 34 1.20 10.80 0.72
CA GLU A 34 1.38 10.39 -0.67
C GLU A 34 0.86 11.47 -1.63
N ASP A 35 -0.29 12.10 -1.31
CA ASP A 35 -0.86 13.20 -2.10
C ASP A 35 0.08 14.43 -2.12
N ALA A 36 0.70 14.76 -0.96
CA ALA A 36 1.69 15.84 -0.87
C ALA A 36 2.97 15.55 -1.68
N LEU A 37 3.31 14.27 -1.88
CA LEU A 37 4.39 13.81 -2.73
C LEU A 37 3.97 13.64 -4.21
N VAL A 38 2.81 14.22 -4.57
CA VAL A 38 2.26 14.15 -5.94
C VAL A 38 2.03 12.70 -6.38
N THR A 39 1.58 11.86 -5.46
CA THR A 39 1.24 10.45 -5.71
C THR A 39 -0.22 10.22 -5.31
N PRO A 40 -1.18 10.56 -6.21
CA PRO A 40 -2.59 10.33 -5.93
C PRO A 40 -2.84 8.88 -5.53
N ASN A 41 -3.69 8.74 -4.54
CA ASN A 41 -4.01 7.43 -3.99
C ASN A 41 -5.48 7.37 -3.56
N ILE A 42 -6.00 6.19 -3.53
CA ILE A 42 -7.33 5.89 -3.04
C ILE A 42 -7.32 4.55 -2.34
N GLY A 43 -8.07 4.43 -1.28
CA GLY A 43 -8.24 3.18 -0.58
C GLY A 43 -9.64 2.97 -0.03
N VAL A 44 -9.86 1.77 0.46
CA VAL A 44 -11.08 1.38 1.15
C VAL A 44 -10.73 0.59 2.40
N ASP A 45 -11.41 0.87 3.48
CA ASP A 45 -11.31 0.17 4.76
C ASP A 45 -12.68 -0.47 5.06
N ILE A 46 -12.71 -1.78 5.14
CA ILE A 46 -13.94 -2.57 5.30
C ILE A 46 -13.93 -3.22 6.68
N VAL A 47 -14.86 -2.84 7.52
CA VAL A 47 -15.05 -3.47 8.84
C VAL A 47 -15.64 -4.85 8.66
N VAL A 48 -14.92 -5.86 9.11
CA VAL A 48 -15.30 -7.29 8.99
C VAL A 48 -15.77 -7.88 10.33
N ALA A 49 -15.40 -7.24 11.45
CA ALA A 49 -15.87 -7.56 12.79
C ALA A 49 -15.79 -6.32 13.67
N ASP A 50 -16.29 -6.38 14.91
CA ASP A 50 -16.36 -5.22 15.82
C ASP A 50 -15.03 -4.50 16.00
N ASN A 51 -13.93 -5.23 15.97
CA ASN A 51 -12.57 -4.72 16.17
C ASN A 51 -11.60 -5.13 15.05
N GLN A 52 -12.11 -5.47 13.85
CA GLN A 52 -11.29 -5.93 12.73
C GLN A 52 -11.70 -5.24 11.44
N SER A 53 -10.73 -4.85 10.64
CA SER A 53 -10.96 -4.34 9.30
C SER A 53 -9.92 -4.84 8.30
N VAL A 54 -10.33 -4.88 7.04
CA VAL A 54 -9.47 -5.18 5.89
C VAL A 54 -9.35 -3.92 5.06
N THR A 55 -8.14 -3.59 4.62
CA THR A 55 -7.87 -2.38 3.85
C THR A 55 -7.26 -2.74 2.50
N PHE A 56 -7.64 -1.99 1.49
CA PHE A 56 -7.07 -2.04 0.15
C PHE A 56 -6.77 -0.62 -0.29
N ASP A 57 -5.53 -0.36 -0.67
CA ASP A 57 -5.07 0.95 -1.14
C ASP A 57 -4.37 0.80 -2.48
N ALA A 58 -4.56 1.77 -3.37
CA ALA A 58 -3.87 1.87 -4.63
C ALA A 58 -3.33 3.29 -4.80
N SER A 59 -2.06 3.39 -5.20
CA SER A 59 -1.40 4.67 -5.50
C SER A 59 -0.84 4.61 -6.91
N TYR A 60 -0.96 5.72 -7.65
CA TYR A 60 -0.46 5.79 -9.00
C TYR A 60 0.07 7.19 -9.35
N ALA A 61 1.33 7.28 -9.69
CA ALA A 61 1.96 8.51 -10.12
C ALA A 61 2.64 8.31 -11.50
N PRO A 62 2.05 8.77 -12.61
CA PRO A 62 2.64 8.63 -13.94
C PRO A 62 3.51 9.82 -14.35
N TYR A 63 3.98 10.64 -13.43
CA TYR A 63 4.51 11.96 -13.73
C TYR A 63 5.95 11.94 -14.26
N LYS A 64 6.13 12.59 -15.40
CA LYS A 64 7.43 12.95 -15.97
C LYS A 64 7.44 14.47 -16.14
N LEU A 65 7.94 15.19 -15.13
CA LEU A 65 7.99 16.65 -15.14
C LEU A 65 9.16 17.16 -15.97
N SER A 66 10.31 16.45 -15.98
CA SER A 66 11.47 16.76 -16.82
C SER A 66 12.33 15.51 -16.98
N GLN A 67 13.43 15.62 -17.79
CA GLN A 67 14.44 14.54 -17.90
C GLN A 67 15.22 14.32 -16.59
N GLN A 68 15.23 15.31 -15.69
CA GLN A 68 15.93 15.26 -14.41
C GLN A 68 14.99 14.99 -13.23
N PHE A 69 13.68 15.10 -13.42
CA PHE A 69 12.70 14.85 -12.38
C PHE A 69 11.51 14.09 -12.94
N TYR A 70 11.37 12.84 -12.53
CA TYR A 70 10.17 12.06 -12.77
C TYR A 70 9.85 11.16 -11.57
N ASN A 71 8.56 10.92 -11.38
CA ASN A 71 8.02 10.01 -10.40
C ASN A 71 7.01 9.11 -11.10
N LYS A 72 7.41 7.89 -11.37
CA LYS A 72 6.52 6.85 -11.86
C LYS A 72 6.41 5.80 -10.76
N CYS A 73 5.29 5.78 -10.10
CA CYS A 73 5.05 4.88 -9.00
C CYS A 73 3.68 4.22 -9.15
N MET A 74 3.64 2.93 -8.91
CA MET A 74 2.41 2.16 -8.82
C MET A 74 2.54 1.23 -7.62
N THR A 75 1.67 1.44 -6.65
CA THR A 75 1.67 0.65 -5.42
C THR A 75 0.27 0.12 -5.15
N PHE A 76 0.19 -1.15 -4.84
CA PHE A 76 -1.01 -1.78 -4.29
C PHE A 76 -0.67 -2.29 -2.90
N ARG A 77 -1.56 -2.02 -1.96
CA ARG A 77 -1.45 -2.48 -0.58
C ARG A 77 -2.74 -3.14 -0.17
N ALA A 78 -2.64 -4.34 0.38
CA ALA A 78 -3.71 -5.02 1.07
C ALA A 78 -3.29 -5.23 2.52
N GLY A 79 -4.17 -4.92 3.47
CA GLY A 79 -3.84 -5.01 4.88
C GLY A 79 -5.00 -5.55 5.72
N TYR A 80 -4.64 -6.05 6.88
CA TYR A 80 -5.58 -6.43 7.93
C TYR A 80 -5.21 -5.65 9.19
N LYS A 81 -6.22 -5.05 9.85
CA LYS A 81 -6.07 -4.24 11.06
C LYS A 81 -6.86 -4.83 12.20
N TYR A 82 -6.22 -4.97 13.33
CA TYR A 82 -6.85 -5.29 14.61
C TYR A 82 -6.89 -4.03 15.48
N TRP A 83 -8.07 -3.60 15.84
CA TRP A 83 -8.35 -2.42 16.64
C TRP A 83 -8.49 -2.82 18.10
N PHE A 84 -7.81 -2.11 19.00
CA PHE A 84 -7.86 -2.44 20.43
C PHE A 84 -9.21 -2.12 21.08
N ASN A 85 -9.95 -1.19 20.48
CA ASN A 85 -11.27 -0.79 20.95
C ASN A 85 -12.34 -1.26 19.95
N GLN A 86 -12.76 -0.37 19.10
CA GLN A 86 -13.74 -0.60 18.05
C GLN A 86 -13.14 -0.31 16.69
N ALA A 87 -13.54 -1.02 15.66
CA ALA A 87 -13.04 -0.78 14.31
C ALA A 87 -13.23 0.67 13.86
N LEU A 88 -12.20 1.24 13.25
CA LEU A 88 -12.06 2.62 12.82
C LEU A 88 -11.90 3.64 13.96
N TYR A 89 -11.63 3.18 15.17
CA TYR A 89 -11.47 4.05 16.33
C TYR A 89 -10.23 3.71 17.17
N ALA A 90 -9.51 4.77 17.59
CA ALA A 90 -8.32 4.69 18.44
C ALA A 90 -7.17 3.86 17.83
N HIS A 91 -6.51 3.06 18.64
CA HIS A 91 -5.30 2.32 18.30
C HIS A 91 -5.59 1.07 17.49
N TYR A 92 -4.73 0.78 16.50
CA TYR A 92 -4.70 -0.50 15.82
C TYR A 92 -3.26 -0.97 15.56
N ILE A 93 -3.13 -2.27 15.45
CA ILE A 93 -1.98 -2.93 14.84
C ILE A 93 -2.45 -3.61 13.55
N GLY A 94 -1.57 -3.77 12.59
CA GLY A 94 -1.94 -4.39 11.33
C GLY A 94 -0.80 -5.12 10.67
N VAL A 95 -1.16 -5.92 9.69
CA VAL A 95 -0.24 -6.56 8.76
C VAL A 95 -0.56 -6.08 7.36
N ASP A 96 0.47 -5.81 6.56
CA ASP A 96 0.34 -5.30 5.21
C ASP A 96 1.10 -6.18 4.23
N ALA A 97 0.47 -6.46 3.09
CA ALA A 97 1.11 -6.96 1.89
C ALA A 97 1.15 -5.84 0.85
N VAL A 98 2.32 -5.53 0.32
CA VAL A 98 2.54 -4.43 -0.61
C VAL A 98 3.17 -4.96 -1.88
N VAL A 99 2.62 -4.56 -3.02
CA VAL A 99 3.24 -4.74 -4.34
C VAL A 99 3.60 -3.36 -4.85
N ASN A 100 4.88 -3.14 -5.14
CA ASN A 100 5.38 -1.86 -5.59
C ASN A 100 6.16 -1.98 -6.88
N SER A 101 5.93 -1.06 -7.79
CA SER A 101 6.78 -0.79 -8.95
C SER A 101 6.98 0.71 -9.01
N SER A 102 8.19 1.16 -8.76
CA SER A 102 8.53 2.58 -8.75
C SER A 102 9.79 2.86 -9.54
N ASP A 103 9.77 3.94 -10.29
CA ASP A 103 10.90 4.50 -11.04
C ASP A 103 10.93 6.00 -10.74
N VAL A 104 11.85 6.39 -9.86
CA VAL A 104 11.94 7.76 -9.34
C VAL A 104 13.31 8.32 -9.67
N LYS A 105 13.34 9.53 -10.24
CA LYS A 105 14.58 10.27 -10.49
C LYS A 105 14.47 11.69 -9.94
N MET A 106 15.50 12.09 -9.21
CA MET A 106 15.62 13.43 -8.67
C MET A 106 17.06 13.95 -8.92
N GLY A 107 17.21 14.77 -9.94
CA GLY A 107 18.51 15.28 -10.37
C GLY A 107 19.43 14.17 -10.91
N LYS A 108 20.56 13.96 -10.24
CA LYS A 108 21.55 12.91 -10.60
C LYS A 108 21.28 11.56 -9.92
N HIS A 109 20.31 11.49 -9.01
CA HIS A 109 19.95 10.27 -8.29
C HIS A 109 18.65 9.71 -8.83
N GLY A 110 18.65 8.43 -9.12
CA GLY A 110 17.45 7.74 -9.57
C GLY A 110 17.57 6.25 -9.30
N GLY A 111 16.44 5.60 -9.15
CA GLY A 111 16.36 4.17 -8.95
C GLY A 111 15.02 3.61 -9.36
N ARG A 112 15.04 2.36 -9.78
CA ARG A 112 13.85 1.58 -10.04
C ARG A 112 13.78 0.45 -9.02
N ASP A 113 12.66 0.38 -8.34
CA ASP A 113 12.37 -0.64 -7.35
C ASP A 113 11.14 -1.43 -7.75
N GLU A 114 11.26 -2.74 -7.79
CA GLU A 114 10.15 -3.66 -8.00
C GLU A 114 10.18 -4.71 -6.89
N TYR A 115 9.20 -4.69 -6.02
CA TYR A 115 9.17 -5.62 -4.90
C TYR A 115 7.77 -5.99 -4.44
N ILE A 116 7.70 -7.13 -3.77
CA ILE A 116 6.58 -7.51 -2.90
C ILE A 116 7.09 -7.43 -1.47
N ALA A 117 6.36 -6.78 -0.58
CA ALA A 117 6.74 -6.68 0.82
C ALA A 117 5.63 -7.18 1.74
N LEU A 118 6.06 -7.70 2.89
CA LEU A 118 5.18 -8.02 4.01
C LEU A 118 5.67 -7.21 5.21
N GLY A 119 4.74 -6.58 5.91
CA GLY A 119 5.05 -5.73 7.03
C GLY A 119 4.03 -5.74 8.14
N VAL A 120 4.43 -5.12 9.24
CA VAL A 120 3.59 -4.85 10.40
C VAL A 120 3.50 -3.35 10.60
N GLY A 121 2.35 -2.87 11.02
CA GLY A 121 2.09 -1.46 11.19
C GLY A 121 1.31 -1.16 12.45
N TYR A 122 1.40 0.10 12.85
CA TYR A 122 0.65 0.68 13.95
C TYR A 122 0.07 2.01 13.50
N GLY A 123 -1.12 2.33 14.00
CA GLY A 123 -1.74 3.61 13.76
C GLY A 123 -2.76 3.97 14.82
N TYR A 124 -3.18 5.22 14.75
CA TYR A 124 -4.20 5.77 15.64
C TYR A 124 -5.25 6.54 14.83
N SER A 125 -6.53 6.28 15.09
CA SER A 125 -7.64 6.94 14.43
C SER A 125 -8.21 8.04 15.35
N PHE A 126 -8.03 9.30 14.93
CA PHE A 126 -8.63 10.48 15.53
C PHE A 126 -9.96 10.78 14.83
N ILE A 127 -11.04 10.84 15.56
CA ILE A 127 -12.33 11.30 15.03
C ILE A 127 -12.29 12.83 14.97
N ILE A 128 -12.28 13.41 13.75
CA ILE A 128 -12.28 14.86 13.54
C ILE A 128 -13.66 15.39 13.12
N GLY A 129 -14.60 14.50 12.84
CA GLY A 129 -15.96 14.86 12.46
C GLY A 129 -16.94 13.69 12.56
N LYS A 130 -18.20 13.91 12.25
CA LYS A 130 -19.24 12.87 12.33
C LYS A 130 -18.98 11.64 11.45
N LYS A 131 -18.25 11.82 10.35
CA LYS A 131 -17.92 10.78 9.37
C LYS A 131 -16.47 10.82 8.94
N LEU A 132 -15.64 11.62 9.59
CA LEU A 132 -14.30 11.90 9.15
C LEU A 132 -13.30 11.58 10.26
N ASN A 133 -12.33 10.74 9.94
CA ASN A 133 -11.22 10.38 10.82
C ASN A 133 -9.89 10.76 10.17
N LEU A 134 -8.93 11.11 10.99
CA LEU A 134 -7.53 11.31 10.62
C LEU A 134 -6.69 10.20 11.26
N VAL A 135 -5.95 9.47 10.44
CA VAL A 135 -5.28 8.24 10.86
C VAL A 135 -3.78 8.32 10.55
N PRO A 136 -2.95 8.88 11.47
CA PRO A 136 -1.51 8.70 11.38
C PRO A 136 -1.15 7.24 11.54
N SER A 137 -0.22 6.78 10.71
CA SER A 137 0.20 5.38 10.68
C SER A 137 1.64 5.22 10.21
N ILE A 138 2.31 4.21 10.78
CA ILE A 138 3.64 3.78 10.39
C ILE A 138 3.69 2.26 10.32
N GLY A 139 4.43 1.74 9.35
CA GLY A 139 4.64 0.30 9.20
C GLY A 139 6.00 0.02 8.60
N VAL A 140 6.59 -1.09 9.03
CA VAL A 140 7.87 -1.59 8.57
C VAL A 140 7.75 -3.06 8.18
N GLY A 141 8.58 -3.48 7.25
CA GLY A 141 8.52 -4.84 6.76
C GLY A 141 9.75 -5.26 5.99
N LEU A 142 9.65 -6.41 5.36
CA LEU A 142 10.67 -6.97 4.49
C LEU A 142 10.16 -7.02 3.06
N ALA A 143 10.92 -6.45 2.16
CA ALA A 143 10.67 -6.48 0.73
C ALA A 143 11.54 -7.57 0.07
N PHE A 144 10.90 -8.28 -0.84
CA PHE A 144 11.50 -9.30 -1.69
C PHE A 144 11.38 -8.83 -3.13
N GLY A 145 12.50 -8.50 -3.78
CA GLY A 145 12.42 -7.94 -5.13
C GLY A 145 13.76 -7.58 -5.73
N GLN A 146 13.70 -6.68 -6.70
CA GLN A 146 14.84 -6.20 -7.45
C GLN A 146 14.93 -4.68 -7.32
N SER A 147 16.13 -4.19 -7.05
CA SER A 147 16.47 -2.77 -7.07
C SER A 147 17.48 -2.53 -8.16
N TYR A 148 17.25 -1.52 -8.95
CA TYR A 148 18.17 -1.06 -10.00
C TYR A 148 18.67 0.31 -9.59
N GLU A 149 19.91 0.40 -9.16
CA GLU A 149 20.60 1.67 -8.94
C GLU A 149 21.40 2.00 -10.20
N GLY A 150 21.14 3.13 -10.83
CA GLY A 150 21.85 3.57 -12.03
C GLY A 150 21.89 5.08 -12.14
N HIS A 151 23.09 5.61 -12.41
CA HIS A 151 23.27 6.94 -12.94
C HIS A 151 22.93 6.87 -14.43
N ASP A 152 21.96 7.64 -14.88
CA ASP A 152 21.49 7.76 -16.25
C ASP A 152 20.75 6.55 -16.86
N HIS A 153 19.43 6.58 -16.72
CA HIS A 153 18.52 5.81 -17.57
C HIS A 153 18.29 6.51 -18.94
N MET A 154 19.32 7.07 -19.54
CA MET A 154 19.28 7.31 -20.96
C MET A 154 19.76 6.04 -21.66
N ILE A 155 18.82 5.26 -22.15
CA ILE A 155 19.09 4.29 -23.19
C ILE A 155 19.44 5.11 -24.45
N GLU A 156 20.69 5.46 -24.61
CA GLU A 156 21.21 5.76 -25.93
C GLU A 156 21.21 4.45 -26.71
N PRO A 157 20.62 4.39 -27.91
CA PRO A 157 20.67 3.19 -28.74
C PRO A 157 22.14 2.90 -29.04
N GLY A 158 22.70 1.85 -28.42
CA GLY A 158 24.07 1.38 -28.72
C GLY A 158 25.05 1.33 -27.55
N LYS A 159 24.75 1.88 -26.38
CA LYS A 159 25.57 1.69 -25.18
C LYS A 159 24.75 0.98 -24.11
N GLY A 160 24.95 -0.33 -23.98
CA GLY A 160 24.38 -1.15 -22.93
C GLY A 160 24.93 -0.69 -21.57
N VAL A 161 24.20 0.14 -20.85
CA VAL A 161 24.46 0.38 -19.43
C VAL A 161 24.00 -0.88 -18.71
N GLN A 162 24.96 -1.63 -18.15
CA GLN A 162 24.65 -2.73 -17.25
C GLN A 162 24.06 -2.14 -15.97
N ALA A 163 22.74 -2.08 -15.89
CA ALA A 163 22.06 -1.83 -14.63
C ALA A 163 22.37 -3.02 -13.71
N VAL A 164 23.08 -2.79 -12.62
CA VAL A 164 23.35 -3.82 -11.63
C VAL A 164 22.05 -4.05 -10.86
N ALA A 165 21.33 -5.10 -11.21
CA ALA A 165 20.16 -5.51 -10.47
C ALA A 165 20.60 -6.21 -9.19
N THR A 166 20.33 -5.60 -8.05
CA THR A 166 20.52 -6.25 -6.75
C THR A 166 19.23 -6.98 -6.39
N ARG A 167 19.31 -8.30 -6.38
CA ARG A 167 18.21 -9.18 -5.91
C ARG A 167 18.42 -9.49 -4.44
N GLY A 168 17.41 -9.27 -3.61
CA GLY A 168 17.57 -9.57 -2.19
C GLY A 168 16.34 -9.27 -1.35
N VAL A 169 16.54 -9.48 -0.06
CA VAL A 169 15.58 -9.08 0.98
C VAL A 169 16.10 -7.80 1.62
N LYS A 170 15.28 -6.76 1.63
CA LYS A 170 15.63 -5.49 2.27
C LYS A 170 14.53 -5.03 3.23
N PRO A 171 14.90 -4.38 4.36
CA PRO A 171 13.90 -3.70 5.18
C PRO A 171 13.31 -2.51 4.40
N VAL A 172 11.99 -2.34 4.51
CA VAL A 172 11.27 -1.23 3.87
C VAL A 172 10.22 -0.66 4.79
N VAL A 173 9.89 0.60 4.58
CA VAL A 173 8.69 1.20 5.17
C VAL A 173 7.50 0.77 4.32
N THR A 174 6.62 -0.06 4.89
CA THR A 174 5.44 -0.57 4.20
C THR A 174 4.25 0.38 4.29
N ARG A 175 4.25 1.24 5.32
CA ARG A 175 3.22 2.25 5.54
C ARG A 175 3.84 3.47 6.22
N LEU A 176 3.68 4.62 5.62
CA LEU A 176 3.91 5.92 6.24
C LEU A 176 2.79 6.83 5.78
N GLY A 177 1.94 7.25 6.68
CA GLY A 177 0.76 7.97 6.25
C GLY A 177 0.10 8.82 7.31
N LEU A 178 -0.55 9.84 6.81
CA LEU A 178 -1.59 10.59 7.47
C LEU A 178 -2.86 10.40 6.63
N THR A 179 -3.59 9.35 6.93
CA THR A 179 -4.74 8.93 6.13
C THR A 179 -5.99 9.70 6.55
N LEU A 180 -6.63 10.34 5.59
CA LEU A 180 -7.98 10.86 5.76
C LEU A 180 -8.96 9.73 5.44
N GLN A 181 -9.86 9.43 6.38
CA GLN A 181 -10.79 8.32 6.30
C GLN A 181 -12.23 8.84 6.41
N TYR A 182 -13.01 8.66 5.35
CA TYR A 182 -14.42 9.04 5.31
C TYR A 182 -15.32 7.82 5.46
N VAL A 183 -16.04 7.74 6.56
CA VAL A 183 -16.94 6.62 6.91
C VAL A 183 -18.27 6.79 6.18
N LEU A 184 -18.59 5.87 5.28
CA LEU A 184 -19.80 5.92 4.46
C LEU A 184 -21.04 5.50 5.26
N LYS A 185 -20.93 4.41 6.06
CA LYS A 185 -22.02 3.84 6.85
C LYS A 185 -21.48 3.17 8.10
#